data_e0a3b81f5af2585688d0d777ab233c77
#
_entry.id   e0a3b81f5af2585688d0d777ab233c77
#
_cell.length_a   1.000
_cell.length_b   1.000
_cell.length_c   1.000
_cell.angle_alpha   90.00
_cell.angle_beta   90.00
_cell.angle_gamma   90.00
#
_symmetry.space_group_name_H-M   'P 1'
#
loop_
_entity.id
_entity.type
_entity.pdbx_description
1 polymer ?
#
loop_
_entity_poly.entity_id
_entity_poly.type
_entity_poly.pdbx_seq_one_letter_code
_entity_poly.pdbx_strand_id
1 'polypeptide(L)'
;MGNDKELFIQNWNIINWKQVTQVVFNTQQRIWQAAAEGNIKVLRALQKKAFNSWSFKLLAVKQVTNKKFIQNIAGIKYKTYIPNEYRMELIKALSIQGYSLNLMQIDINQNNLGQIIQDSALQMLIRMIIEPEWDARLEDNTYGYKSGYNIHDLISYIAYTSKKSEGYNYIIHGHIAKKKDSINYEYIIKKSKYSGLIAKQLNLWLESNCLEVDGFFTSTLPKTNKYIISPIIVNILLHGLEWAIEEQFNIHSRCSLVTKNIEFSAPIKVIRFFDYLIIMMKKINNANEVVDTINLFLEQANLEINKDSSEVTHIEKGFDFLGFKIQRILHDEQISIVPSFSSMKNHYINMRNVLYHSENGKIRATTNKSLDEVIKELNPIITKWSLYYKDFIPSEIFHSLDWKISNIIYKWFKKKVKATNTLSKWRKNCQIILNGKQRIGTDFNSVLIIHSSFKHNVYKMPPYGKSFYDGDNNYWSIKNSVMPIVEIQ
;
A
#
# COMPACT_ATOMS: atom_id res chain seq x y z
N MET A 1 19.44 22.82 -24.23
CA MET A 1 20.80 22.38 -23.88
C MET A 1 21.27 23.25 -22.73
N GLY A 2 20.93 22.95 -21.52
CA GLY A 2 21.39 23.61 -20.29
C GLY A 2 22.39 22.69 -19.62
N ASN A 3 23.62 23.10 -19.55
CA ASN A 3 24.68 22.50 -18.77
C ASN A 3 24.16 22.36 -17.33
N ASP A 4 23.95 21.13 -16.87
CA ASP A 4 24.00 20.77 -15.45
C ASP A 4 25.46 20.99 -15.02
N LYS A 5 25.84 22.26 -14.85
CA LYS A 5 27.03 22.58 -14.09
C LYS A 5 26.79 21.99 -12.72
N GLU A 6 27.59 21.02 -12.35
CA GLU A 6 27.80 20.54 -11.00
C GLU A 6 27.97 21.77 -10.09
N LEU A 7 26.84 22.29 -9.63
CA LEU A 7 26.84 23.14 -8.46
C LEU A 7 27.33 22.19 -7.35
N PHE A 8 28.57 22.39 -6.94
CA PHE A 8 29.15 21.81 -5.75
C PHE A 8 28.32 22.27 -4.55
N ILE A 9 27.17 21.63 -4.38
CA ILE A 9 26.31 21.84 -3.21
C ILE A 9 27.03 21.15 -2.06
N GLN A 10 27.91 21.87 -1.39
CA GLN A 10 28.65 21.36 -0.23
C GLN A 10 27.75 21.29 1.02
N ASN A 11 26.54 21.85 0.99
CA ASN A 11 25.70 21.94 2.17
C ASN A 11 24.27 21.46 1.88
N TRP A 12 23.87 20.39 2.59
CA TRP A 12 22.53 19.79 2.53
C TRP A 12 21.39 20.76 2.80
N ASN A 13 21.63 21.78 3.65
CA ASN A 13 20.60 22.72 4.07
C ASN A 13 20.25 23.78 2.99
N ILE A 14 21.10 23.96 1.99
CA ILE A 14 20.92 24.98 0.92
C ILE A 14 20.17 24.37 -0.28
N ILE A 15 19.94 23.05 -0.31
CA ILE A 15 19.34 22.37 -1.44
C ILE A 15 17.91 22.85 -1.69
N ASN A 16 17.61 23.30 -2.90
CA ASN A 16 16.26 23.59 -3.35
C ASN A 16 15.51 22.29 -3.67
N TRP A 17 14.90 21.71 -2.66
CA TRP A 17 14.19 20.43 -2.77
C TRP A 17 13.01 20.47 -3.73
N LYS A 18 12.34 21.61 -3.90
CA LYS A 18 11.26 21.77 -4.86
C LYS A 18 11.78 21.58 -6.29
N GLN A 19 12.90 22.21 -6.61
CA GLN A 19 13.55 22.08 -7.92
C GLN A 19 14.06 20.65 -8.16
N VAL A 20 14.71 20.03 -7.17
CA VAL A 20 15.18 18.65 -7.25
C VAL A 20 14.02 17.69 -7.55
N THR A 21 12.93 17.80 -6.81
CA THR A 21 11.74 16.95 -7.01
C THR A 21 11.14 17.17 -8.41
N GLN A 22 11.07 18.41 -8.88
CA GLN A 22 10.53 18.71 -10.20
C GLN A 22 11.38 18.13 -11.33
N VAL A 23 12.72 18.22 -11.25
CA VAL A 23 13.64 17.63 -12.24
C VAL A 23 13.49 16.12 -12.30
N VAL A 24 13.41 15.47 -11.14
CA VAL A 24 13.20 14.01 -11.06
C VAL A 24 11.86 13.64 -11.70
N PHE A 25 10.78 14.30 -11.29
CA PHE A 25 9.44 14.00 -11.78
C PHE A 25 9.30 14.23 -13.30
N ASN A 26 9.81 15.33 -13.84
CA ASN A 26 9.80 15.59 -15.29
C ASN A 26 10.57 14.50 -16.06
N THR A 27 11.67 13.99 -15.49
CA THR A 27 12.44 12.91 -16.11
C THR A 27 11.65 11.59 -16.04
N GLN A 28 10.97 11.31 -14.95
CA GLN A 28 10.12 10.14 -14.79
C GLN A 28 8.95 10.15 -15.78
N GLN A 29 8.30 11.29 -16.00
CA GLN A 29 7.25 11.43 -17.03
C GLN A 29 7.79 11.11 -18.44
N ARG A 30 8.99 11.56 -18.78
CA ARG A 30 9.63 11.24 -20.07
C ARG A 30 10.00 9.76 -20.19
N ILE A 31 10.43 9.12 -19.11
CA ILE A 31 10.70 7.67 -19.07
C ILE A 31 9.39 6.92 -19.33
N TRP A 32 8.31 7.30 -18.64
CA TRP A 32 6.98 6.72 -18.82
C TRP A 32 6.50 6.86 -20.26
N GLN A 33 6.58 8.05 -20.82
CA GLN A 33 6.18 8.32 -22.21
C GLN A 33 6.96 7.46 -23.20
N ALA A 34 8.30 7.42 -23.09
CA ALA A 34 9.13 6.57 -23.95
C ALA A 34 8.80 5.08 -23.83
N ALA A 35 8.41 4.61 -22.64
CA ALA A 35 7.96 3.24 -22.42
C ALA A 35 6.58 2.97 -23.03
N ALA A 36 5.63 3.89 -22.89
CA ALA A 36 4.28 3.82 -23.46
C ALA A 36 4.30 3.83 -24.99
N GLU A 37 5.22 4.60 -25.59
CA GLU A 37 5.44 4.66 -27.05
C GLU A 37 6.27 3.47 -27.59
N GLY A 38 6.79 2.60 -26.72
CA GLY A 38 7.65 1.48 -27.11
C GLY A 38 9.05 1.90 -27.61
N ASN A 39 9.47 3.15 -27.36
CA ASN A 39 10.75 3.66 -27.81
C ASN A 39 11.91 3.25 -26.88
N ILE A 40 12.33 2.00 -27.00
CA ILE A 40 13.33 1.38 -26.11
C ILE A 40 14.67 2.14 -26.12
N LYS A 41 15.09 2.68 -27.27
CA LYS A 41 16.37 3.40 -27.39
C LYS A 41 16.36 4.68 -26.53
N VAL A 42 15.30 5.49 -26.65
CA VAL A 42 15.13 6.70 -25.85
C VAL A 42 14.94 6.36 -24.38
N LEU A 43 14.15 5.35 -24.07
CA LEU A 43 13.92 4.84 -22.72
C LEU A 43 15.24 4.52 -22.00
N ARG A 44 16.09 3.69 -22.60
CA ARG A 44 17.38 3.30 -22.00
C ARG A 44 18.35 4.48 -21.86
N ALA A 45 18.34 5.42 -22.80
CA ALA A 45 19.15 6.65 -22.71
C ALA A 45 18.69 7.54 -21.54
N LEU A 46 17.36 7.70 -21.35
CA LEU A 46 16.81 8.47 -20.22
C LEU A 46 17.12 7.80 -18.88
N GLN A 47 17.00 6.49 -18.77
CA GLN A 47 17.33 5.74 -17.55
C GLN A 47 18.81 5.85 -17.19
N LYS A 48 19.71 5.75 -18.18
CA LYS A 48 21.15 5.95 -17.98
C LYS A 48 21.44 7.38 -17.51
N LYS A 49 20.78 8.39 -18.09
CA LYS A 49 20.90 9.79 -17.66
C LYS A 49 20.39 10.00 -16.24
N ALA A 50 19.23 9.42 -15.90
CA ALA A 50 18.64 9.50 -14.57
C ALA A 50 19.54 8.88 -13.50
N PHE A 51 20.16 7.72 -13.79
CA PHE A 51 21.08 7.05 -12.89
C PHE A 51 22.30 7.93 -12.53
N ASN A 52 22.82 8.68 -13.48
CA ASN A 52 23.94 9.59 -13.27
C ASN A 52 23.52 10.98 -12.75
N SER A 53 22.21 11.26 -12.70
CA SER A 53 21.69 12.56 -12.28
C SER A 53 21.86 12.79 -10.78
N TRP A 54 22.46 13.93 -10.45
CA TRP A 54 22.62 14.39 -9.09
C TRP A 54 21.26 14.55 -8.37
N SER A 55 20.23 15.04 -9.06
CA SER A 55 18.89 15.22 -8.50
C SER A 55 18.25 13.89 -8.06
N PHE A 56 18.42 12.82 -8.84
CA PHE A 56 17.92 11.48 -8.46
C PHE A 56 18.65 10.96 -7.23
N LYS A 57 19.98 11.07 -7.17
CA LYS A 57 20.78 10.65 -6.03
C LYS A 57 20.43 11.42 -4.76
N LEU A 58 20.29 12.74 -4.86
CA LEU A 58 19.85 13.62 -3.77
C LEU A 58 18.50 13.17 -3.21
N LEU A 59 17.51 12.94 -4.09
CA LEU A 59 16.18 12.56 -3.67
C LEU A 59 16.16 11.16 -3.04
N ALA A 60 16.92 10.20 -3.61
CA ALA A 60 17.06 8.87 -3.05
C ALA A 60 17.61 8.90 -1.62
N VAL A 61 18.72 9.60 -1.42
CA VAL A 61 19.33 9.76 -0.10
C VAL A 61 18.40 10.48 0.88
N LYS A 62 17.70 11.53 0.45
CA LYS A 62 16.73 12.22 1.30
C LYS A 62 15.64 11.29 1.81
N GLN A 63 15.08 10.45 0.94
CA GLN A 63 13.98 9.56 1.30
C GLN A 63 14.41 8.50 2.32
N VAL A 64 15.59 7.89 2.14
CA VAL A 64 16.07 6.82 3.04
C VAL A 64 16.74 7.34 4.33
N THR A 65 17.13 8.61 4.37
CA THR A 65 17.73 9.21 5.57
C THR A 65 16.75 10.04 6.39
N ASN A 66 15.45 10.02 6.06
CA ASN A 66 14.45 10.65 6.89
C ASN A 66 14.21 9.84 8.19
N LYS A 67 13.79 10.55 9.24
CA LYS A 67 13.61 9.97 10.57
C LYS A 67 12.63 8.78 10.58
N LYS A 68 11.54 8.89 9.82
CA LYS A 68 10.49 7.87 9.78
C LYS A 68 10.99 6.57 9.12
N PHE A 69 11.72 6.70 8.01
CA PHE A 69 12.29 5.56 7.29
C PHE A 69 13.29 4.79 8.16
N ILE A 70 14.20 5.50 8.86
CA ILE A 70 15.20 4.87 9.73
C ILE A 70 14.55 4.15 10.91
N GLN A 71 13.52 4.74 11.51
CA GLN A 71 12.77 4.10 12.59
C GLN A 71 12.10 2.80 12.14
N ASN A 72 11.60 2.75 10.91
CA ASN A 72 10.93 1.58 10.36
C ASN A 72 11.91 0.45 10.00
N ILE A 73 13.09 0.78 9.44
CA ILE A 73 14.08 -0.24 9.02
C ILE A 73 14.83 -0.84 10.22
N ALA A 74 15.29 0.01 11.12
CA ALA A 74 16.16 -0.46 12.20
C ALA A 74 15.37 -1.14 13.33
N GLY A 75 14.04 -1.06 13.35
CA GLY A 75 13.24 -1.52 14.50
C GLY A 75 13.60 -0.82 15.82
N ILE A 76 14.45 0.19 15.73
CA ILE A 76 15.10 0.85 16.86
C ILE A 76 14.34 2.16 17.11
N LYS A 77 13.77 2.30 18.29
CA LYS A 77 13.18 3.58 18.77
C LYS A 77 14.24 4.66 19.04
N TYR A 78 15.40 4.63 18.37
CA TYR A 78 16.48 5.55 18.64
C TYR A 78 16.33 6.88 17.88
N LYS A 79 16.71 7.95 18.54
CA LYS A 79 16.94 9.30 17.98
C LYS A 79 18.25 9.29 17.15
N THR A 80 18.35 8.47 16.13
CA THR A 80 19.55 8.47 15.28
C THR A 80 19.45 9.63 14.31
N TYR A 81 20.24 10.66 14.59
CA TYR A 81 20.45 11.79 13.67
C TYR A 81 21.53 11.36 12.66
N ILE A 82 21.22 11.48 11.38
CA ILE A 82 22.21 11.28 10.31
C ILE A 82 22.80 12.63 9.94
N PRO A 83 24.14 12.81 10.10
CA PRO A 83 24.82 14.06 9.76
C PRO A 83 24.66 14.40 8.27
N ASN A 84 24.64 15.70 7.95
CA ASN A 84 24.53 16.15 6.56
C ASN A 84 25.76 15.78 5.73
N GLU A 85 26.92 15.76 6.35
CA GLU A 85 28.20 15.34 5.75
C GLU A 85 28.10 13.87 5.26
N TYR A 86 27.59 12.96 6.11
CA TYR A 86 27.36 11.57 5.72
C TYR A 86 26.38 11.43 4.54
N ARG A 87 25.31 12.24 4.51
CA ARG A 87 24.38 12.26 3.38
C ARG A 87 25.08 12.66 2.07
N MET A 88 25.97 13.63 2.14
CA MET A 88 26.74 14.09 0.96
C MET A 88 27.75 13.03 0.49
N GLU A 89 28.42 12.35 1.41
CA GLU A 89 29.30 11.22 1.09
C GLU A 89 28.52 10.07 0.46
N LEU A 90 27.36 9.74 1.00
CA LEU A 90 26.46 8.71 0.46
C LEU A 90 26.06 9.02 -0.99
N ILE A 91 25.73 10.28 -1.34
CA ILE A 91 25.43 10.66 -2.71
C ILE A 91 26.60 10.41 -3.66
N LYS A 92 27.81 10.73 -3.23
CA LYS A 92 29.05 10.46 -4.01
C LYS A 92 29.30 8.97 -4.18
N ALA A 93 29.01 8.18 -3.14
CA ALA A 93 29.15 6.74 -3.17
C ALA A 93 28.10 6.02 -4.05
N LEU A 94 26.95 6.64 -4.33
CA LEU A 94 25.94 6.09 -5.23
C LEU A 94 26.40 6.13 -6.69
N SER A 95 27.39 5.31 -7.02
CA SER A 95 27.81 5.03 -8.40
C SER A 95 27.94 3.52 -8.56
N ILE A 96 27.47 2.96 -9.69
CA ILE A 96 27.62 1.52 -9.95
C ILE A 96 29.10 1.13 -10.17
N GLN A 97 29.92 2.07 -10.65
CA GLN A 97 31.33 1.81 -10.92
C GLN A 97 32.20 1.63 -9.66
N GLY A 98 31.72 2.05 -8.50
CA GLY A 98 32.44 1.93 -7.22
C GLY A 98 31.78 0.97 -6.21
N TYR A 99 30.69 0.30 -6.57
CA TYR A 99 30.01 -0.62 -5.68
C TYR A 99 30.81 -1.92 -5.60
N SER A 100 31.61 -2.08 -4.56
CA SER A 100 32.26 -3.36 -4.31
C SER A 100 31.18 -4.35 -3.83
N LEU A 101 31.12 -5.48 -4.51
CA LEU A 101 30.23 -6.62 -4.24
C LEU A 101 30.36 -7.21 -2.82
N ASN A 102 31.36 -6.78 -2.05
CA ASN A 102 31.67 -7.28 -0.71
C ASN A 102 30.73 -6.76 0.39
N LEU A 103 29.73 -5.93 0.05
CA LEU A 103 28.82 -5.33 1.02
C LEU A 103 27.56 -6.17 1.33
N MET A 104 27.40 -7.32 0.69
CA MET A 104 26.13 -8.04 0.71
C MET A 104 26.01 -9.22 1.68
N GLN A 105 27.01 -9.48 2.51
CA GLN A 105 26.80 -10.34 3.68
C GLN A 105 26.28 -9.49 4.84
N ILE A 106 24.99 -9.18 4.81
CA ILE A 106 24.31 -8.48 5.89
C ILE A 106 23.98 -9.51 6.96
N ASP A 107 24.91 -9.67 7.88
CA ASP A 107 24.59 -10.24 9.18
C ASP A 107 23.68 -9.23 9.91
N ILE A 108 22.46 -9.64 10.23
CA ILE A 108 21.38 -8.81 10.81
C ILE A 108 21.76 -8.31 12.24
N ASN A 109 22.88 -8.70 12.78
CA ASN A 109 23.34 -8.37 14.12
C ASN A 109 24.12 -7.06 14.19
N GLN A 110 23.41 -6.03 14.57
CA GLN A 110 23.73 -4.82 15.35
C GLN A 110 24.72 -3.74 14.84
N ASN A 111 25.59 -3.90 13.85
CA ASN A 111 26.61 -2.85 13.57
C ASN A 111 26.64 -2.26 12.14
N ASN A 112 25.69 -2.54 11.27
CA ASN A 112 25.77 -2.17 9.84
C ASN A 112 24.70 -1.17 9.36
N LEU A 113 24.23 -0.25 10.20
CA LEU A 113 23.22 0.75 9.80
C LEU A 113 23.67 1.56 8.56
N GLY A 114 24.96 1.87 8.45
CA GLY A 114 25.52 2.58 7.30
C GLY A 114 25.37 1.81 5.99
N GLN A 115 25.64 0.51 6.00
CA GLN A 115 25.48 -0.37 4.83
C GLN A 115 24.01 -0.54 4.43
N ILE A 116 23.11 -0.70 5.42
CA ILE A 116 21.66 -0.77 5.17
C ILE A 116 21.16 0.52 4.53
N ILE A 117 21.57 1.69 4.99
CA ILE A 117 21.19 2.98 4.42
C ILE A 117 21.75 3.11 3.00
N GLN A 118 22.97 2.71 2.75
CA GLN A 118 23.62 2.78 1.44
C GLN A 118 22.89 1.89 0.43
N ASP A 119 22.61 0.64 0.79
CA ASP A 119 21.85 -0.29 -0.04
C ASP A 119 20.42 0.22 -0.28
N SER A 120 19.75 0.70 0.76
CA SER A 120 18.44 1.31 0.65
C SER A 120 18.42 2.53 -0.28
N ALA A 121 19.48 3.34 -0.28
CA ALA A 121 19.62 4.49 -1.17
C ALA A 121 19.79 4.06 -2.64
N LEU A 122 20.53 2.99 -2.89
CA LEU A 122 20.67 2.43 -4.23
C LEU A 122 19.37 1.79 -4.71
N GLN A 123 18.68 1.03 -3.87
CA GLN A 123 17.36 0.48 -4.18
C GLN A 123 16.36 1.61 -4.53
N MET A 124 16.35 2.69 -3.74
CA MET A 124 15.50 3.84 -3.99
C MET A 124 15.84 4.55 -5.32
N LEU A 125 17.13 4.71 -5.61
CA LEU A 125 17.58 5.28 -6.88
C LEU A 125 17.10 4.45 -8.07
N ILE A 126 17.34 3.14 -8.05
CA ILE A 126 16.92 2.23 -9.13
C ILE A 126 15.39 2.18 -9.22
N ARG A 127 14.69 2.12 -8.09
CA ARG A 127 13.23 2.19 -8.06
C ARG A 127 12.70 3.40 -8.82
N MET A 128 13.18 4.61 -8.50
CA MET A 128 12.72 5.84 -9.16
C MET A 128 12.97 5.85 -10.67
N ILE A 129 13.92 5.06 -11.16
CA ILE A 129 14.27 4.94 -12.59
C ILE A 129 13.40 3.93 -13.31
N ILE A 130 13.12 2.79 -12.68
CA ILE A 130 12.39 1.68 -13.34
C ILE A 130 10.88 1.75 -13.13
N GLU A 131 10.40 2.36 -12.06
CA GLU A 131 8.99 2.46 -11.73
C GLU A 131 8.15 3.10 -12.84
N PRO A 132 8.55 4.25 -13.46
CA PRO A 132 7.76 4.83 -14.54
C PRO A 132 7.69 3.93 -15.79
N GLU A 133 8.75 3.20 -16.11
CA GLU A 133 8.74 2.22 -17.22
C GLU A 133 7.71 1.12 -16.98
N TRP A 134 7.70 0.55 -15.75
CA TRP A 134 6.78 -0.52 -15.42
C TRP A 134 5.36 -0.03 -15.23
N ASP A 135 5.16 1.19 -14.72
CA ASP A 135 3.83 1.80 -14.66
C ASP A 135 3.17 1.90 -16.05
N ALA A 136 3.97 2.19 -17.10
CA ALA A 136 3.49 2.21 -18.49
C ALA A 136 3.20 0.82 -19.09
N ARG A 137 3.78 -0.24 -18.53
CA ARG A 137 3.65 -1.61 -19.05
C ARG A 137 2.65 -2.47 -18.30
N LEU A 138 2.43 -2.15 -17.01
CA LEU A 138 1.53 -2.92 -16.16
C LEU A 138 0.09 -2.81 -16.66
N GLU A 139 -0.65 -3.88 -16.48
CA GLU A 139 -2.09 -3.95 -16.76
C GLU A 139 -2.84 -2.90 -15.95
N ASP A 140 -3.87 -2.31 -16.54
CA ASP A 140 -4.66 -1.24 -15.94
C ASP A 140 -5.39 -1.68 -14.65
N ASN A 141 -5.70 -2.96 -14.54
CA ASN A 141 -6.32 -3.58 -13.36
C ASN A 141 -5.32 -3.93 -12.24
N THR A 142 -4.07 -3.47 -12.34
CA THR A 142 -3.05 -3.60 -11.29
C THR A 142 -3.08 -2.37 -10.37
N TYR A 143 -3.42 -2.55 -9.10
CA TYR A 143 -3.55 -1.47 -8.11
C TYR A 143 -2.46 -1.46 -7.05
N GLY A 144 -1.84 -2.59 -6.77
CA GLY A 144 -0.78 -2.69 -5.76
C GLY A 144 0.54 -2.07 -6.22
N TYR A 145 1.12 -1.20 -5.39
CA TYR A 145 2.40 -0.53 -5.65
C TYR A 145 2.46 0.29 -6.96
N LYS A 146 1.33 0.73 -7.46
CA LYS A 146 1.23 1.66 -8.57
C LYS A 146 1.15 3.08 -8.04
N SER A 147 2.05 3.96 -8.48
CA SER A 147 2.12 5.35 -8.01
C SER A 147 0.80 6.09 -8.26
N GLY A 148 0.36 6.87 -7.28
CA GLY A 148 -0.89 7.62 -7.34
C GLY A 148 -2.15 6.81 -7.05
N TYR A 149 -2.07 5.48 -6.96
CA TYR A 149 -3.18 4.59 -6.63
C TYR A 149 -3.13 4.13 -5.17
N ASN A 150 -4.30 3.86 -4.62
CA ASN A 150 -4.44 3.36 -3.26
C ASN A 150 -5.56 2.30 -3.17
N ILE A 151 -5.74 1.75 -1.98
CA ILE A 151 -6.74 0.72 -1.72
C ILE A 151 -8.18 1.21 -1.99
N HIS A 152 -8.47 2.48 -1.76
CA HIS A 152 -9.79 3.06 -1.99
C HIS A 152 -10.13 3.13 -3.49
N ASP A 153 -9.14 3.36 -4.36
CA ASP A 153 -9.30 3.27 -5.81
C ASP A 153 -9.72 1.85 -6.21
N LEU A 154 -9.04 0.87 -5.65
CA LEU A 154 -9.34 -0.54 -5.89
C LEU A 154 -10.75 -0.93 -5.42
N ILE A 155 -11.12 -0.58 -4.18
CA ILE A 155 -12.45 -0.88 -3.63
C ILE A 155 -13.54 -0.20 -4.47
N SER A 156 -13.33 1.05 -4.90
CA SER A 156 -14.25 1.76 -5.79
C SER A 156 -14.39 1.08 -7.15
N TYR A 157 -13.27 0.60 -7.70
CA TYR A 157 -13.28 -0.12 -8.98
C TYR A 157 -13.99 -1.47 -8.87
N ILE A 158 -13.75 -2.24 -7.82
CA ILE A 158 -14.48 -3.49 -7.55
C ILE A 158 -15.98 -3.21 -7.40
N ALA A 159 -16.36 -2.16 -6.68
CA ALA A 159 -17.76 -1.78 -6.53
C ALA A 159 -18.40 -1.40 -7.88
N TYR A 160 -17.69 -0.64 -8.70
CA TYR A 160 -18.16 -0.29 -10.04
C TYR A 160 -18.37 -1.52 -10.90
N THR A 161 -17.38 -2.41 -10.99
CA THR A 161 -17.45 -3.64 -11.80
C THR A 161 -18.47 -4.66 -11.25
N SER A 162 -18.81 -4.58 -9.98
CA SER A 162 -19.79 -5.44 -9.33
C SER A 162 -21.25 -5.04 -9.61
N LYS A 163 -21.50 -3.89 -10.28
CA LYS A 163 -22.85 -3.48 -10.64
C LYS A 163 -23.50 -4.50 -11.58
N LYS A 164 -24.82 -4.59 -11.52
CA LYS A 164 -25.59 -5.53 -12.36
C LYS A 164 -25.42 -5.25 -13.85
N SER A 165 -25.31 -3.97 -14.24
CA SER A 165 -25.08 -3.52 -15.61
C SER A 165 -23.79 -4.12 -16.22
N GLU A 166 -22.76 -4.38 -15.41
CA GLU A 166 -21.50 -4.98 -15.87
C GLU A 166 -21.59 -6.50 -16.08
N GLY A 167 -22.58 -7.16 -15.49
CA GLY A 167 -22.90 -8.58 -15.68
C GLY A 167 -21.99 -9.58 -14.94
N TYR A 168 -21.03 -9.12 -14.13
CA TYR A 168 -20.18 -10.01 -13.34
C TYR A 168 -20.92 -10.49 -12.10
N ASN A 169 -21.21 -11.80 -12.07
CA ASN A 169 -21.98 -12.41 -10.98
C ASN A 169 -21.15 -13.34 -10.12
N TYR A 170 -20.04 -13.87 -10.64
CA TYR A 170 -19.21 -14.85 -9.96
C TYR A 170 -17.82 -14.28 -9.71
N ILE A 171 -17.32 -14.51 -8.52
CA ILE A 171 -16.06 -13.97 -8.04
C ILE A 171 -15.22 -15.11 -7.46
N ILE A 172 -13.97 -15.18 -7.90
CA ILE A 172 -12.92 -15.91 -7.19
C ILE A 172 -12.01 -14.85 -6.57
N HIS A 173 -11.78 -14.94 -5.28
CA HIS A 173 -10.78 -14.12 -4.63
C HIS A 173 -9.79 -15.01 -3.91
N GLY A 174 -8.54 -14.69 -4.02
CA GLY A 174 -7.47 -15.48 -3.43
C GLY A 174 -6.19 -14.69 -3.32
N HIS A 175 -5.20 -15.29 -2.73
CA HIS A 175 -3.86 -14.74 -2.74
C HIS A 175 -2.87 -15.74 -3.35
N ILE A 176 -1.85 -15.20 -3.96
CA ILE A 176 -0.75 -15.96 -4.55
C ILE A 176 0.15 -16.40 -3.40
N ALA A 177 0.53 -17.66 -3.40
CA ALA A 177 1.44 -18.25 -2.42
C ALA A 177 2.61 -18.92 -3.12
N LYS A 178 3.66 -19.20 -2.37
CA LYS A 178 4.79 -20.00 -2.87
C LYS A 178 4.39 -21.48 -3.00
N LYS A 179 4.70 -22.08 -4.14
CA LYS A 179 4.57 -23.53 -4.37
C LYS A 179 5.79 -24.30 -3.86
N LYS A 180 6.98 -23.64 -3.85
CA LYS A 180 8.27 -24.20 -3.41
C LYS A 180 8.92 -23.24 -2.40
N ASP A 181 10.05 -23.68 -1.82
CA ASP A 181 10.78 -22.92 -0.81
C ASP A 181 11.28 -21.56 -1.31
N SER A 182 11.56 -21.44 -2.61
CA SER A 182 12.05 -20.21 -3.23
C SER A 182 11.37 -19.90 -4.55
N ILE A 183 11.26 -18.60 -4.86
CA ILE A 183 10.80 -18.09 -6.15
C ILE A 183 11.88 -18.32 -7.20
N ASN A 184 11.46 -18.50 -8.47
CA ASN A 184 12.38 -18.58 -9.58
C ASN A 184 12.93 -17.19 -9.95
N TYR A 185 14.11 -16.84 -9.43
CA TYR A 185 14.74 -15.54 -9.67
C TYR A 185 15.22 -15.35 -11.12
N GLU A 186 15.65 -16.42 -11.80
CA GLU A 186 16.04 -16.35 -13.21
C GLU A 186 14.84 -15.91 -14.09
N TYR A 187 13.66 -16.40 -13.76
CA TYR A 187 12.44 -15.97 -14.46
C TYR A 187 12.18 -14.46 -14.30
N ILE A 188 12.40 -13.90 -13.10
CA ILE A 188 12.27 -12.45 -12.85
C ILE A 188 13.23 -11.66 -13.75
N ILE A 189 14.50 -12.05 -13.78
CA ILE A 189 15.53 -11.36 -14.58
C ILE A 189 15.20 -11.42 -16.06
N LYS A 190 14.88 -12.60 -16.58
CA LYS A 190 14.48 -12.80 -17.97
C LYS A 190 13.27 -11.93 -18.33
N LYS A 191 12.27 -11.88 -17.47
CA LYS A 191 11.03 -11.13 -17.67
C LYS A 191 11.24 -9.61 -17.61
N SER A 192 12.15 -9.14 -16.76
CA SER A 192 12.48 -7.72 -16.62
C SER A 192 13.06 -7.09 -17.88
N LYS A 193 13.70 -7.91 -18.73
CA LYS A 193 14.40 -7.48 -19.96
C LYS A 193 15.45 -6.40 -19.72
N TYR A 194 15.97 -6.29 -18.49
CA TYR A 194 17.11 -5.43 -18.22
C TYR A 194 18.41 -6.08 -18.65
N SER A 195 19.39 -5.25 -18.98
CA SER A 195 20.77 -5.64 -19.31
C SER A 195 21.79 -4.73 -18.61
N GLY A 196 23.06 -5.11 -18.65
CA GLY A 196 24.14 -4.31 -18.09
C GLY A 196 24.07 -4.20 -16.57
N LEU A 197 24.30 -2.99 -16.04
CA LEU A 197 24.50 -2.75 -14.61
C LEU A 197 23.23 -2.95 -13.79
N ILE A 198 22.06 -2.58 -14.30
CA ILE A 198 20.78 -2.78 -13.59
C ILE A 198 20.51 -4.27 -13.42
N ALA A 199 20.68 -5.06 -14.49
CA ALA A 199 20.47 -6.52 -14.41
C ALA A 199 21.43 -7.19 -13.45
N LYS A 200 22.74 -6.80 -13.45
CA LYS A 200 23.73 -7.32 -12.50
C LYS A 200 23.33 -6.99 -11.07
N GLN A 201 22.90 -5.76 -10.79
CA GLN A 201 22.51 -5.35 -9.45
C GLN A 201 21.25 -6.07 -8.96
N LEU A 202 20.25 -6.24 -9.83
CA LEU A 202 19.03 -6.99 -9.51
C LEU A 202 19.35 -8.46 -9.20
N ASN A 203 20.21 -9.12 -10.01
CA ASN A 203 20.68 -10.48 -9.75
C ASN A 203 21.33 -10.60 -8.38
N LEU A 204 22.25 -9.71 -8.07
CA LEU A 204 22.96 -9.73 -6.79
C LEU A 204 22.00 -9.61 -5.60
N TRP A 205 21.02 -8.72 -5.69
CA TRP A 205 20.01 -8.57 -4.64
C TRP A 205 19.10 -9.80 -4.50
N LEU A 206 18.76 -10.45 -5.60
CA LEU A 206 17.95 -11.67 -5.60
C LEU A 206 18.74 -12.86 -5.03
N GLU A 207 19.97 -13.08 -5.48
CA GLU A 207 20.84 -14.16 -5.03
C GLU A 207 21.23 -14.04 -3.55
N SER A 208 21.43 -12.82 -3.07
CA SER A 208 21.78 -12.54 -1.65
C SER A 208 20.58 -12.53 -0.71
N ASN A 209 19.35 -12.81 -1.18
CA ASN A 209 18.10 -12.67 -0.44
C ASN A 209 17.91 -11.25 0.19
N CYS A 210 18.60 -10.24 -0.32
CA CYS A 210 18.42 -8.85 0.11
C CYS A 210 17.06 -8.28 -0.31
N LEU A 211 16.44 -8.88 -1.33
CA LEU A 211 15.08 -8.61 -1.70
C LEU A 211 14.21 -9.74 -1.15
N GLU A 212 13.54 -9.52 -0.04
CA GLU A 212 12.56 -10.48 0.49
C GLU A 212 11.30 -10.51 -0.40
N VAL A 213 11.47 -10.80 -1.69
CA VAL A 213 10.36 -11.02 -2.62
C VAL A 213 9.48 -12.17 -2.12
N ASP A 214 10.11 -13.17 -1.54
CA ASP A 214 9.45 -14.30 -0.89
C ASP A 214 8.46 -13.90 0.20
N GLY A 215 8.78 -12.85 0.96
CA GLY A 215 7.93 -12.35 2.04
C GLY A 215 6.57 -11.80 1.58
N PHE A 216 6.45 -11.42 0.30
CA PHE A 216 5.17 -10.97 -0.28
C PHE A 216 4.19 -12.11 -0.53
N PHE A 217 4.68 -13.35 -0.61
CA PHE A 217 3.86 -14.52 -0.88
C PHE A 217 3.70 -15.44 0.34
N THR A 218 3.83 -14.87 1.53
CA THR A 218 3.52 -15.54 2.79
C THR A 218 2.17 -15.05 3.33
N SER A 219 1.48 -15.86 4.11
CA SER A 219 0.16 -15.54 4.68
C SER A 219 0.12 -14.30 5.60
N THR A 220 1.26 -13.67 5.85
CA THR A 220 1.37 -12.46 6.66
C THR A 220 1.90 -11.33 5.81
N LEU A 221 1.13 -10.23 5.70
CA LEU A 221 1.59 -9.00 5.04
C LEU A 221 2.98 -8.61 5.57
N PRO A 222 3.94 -8.27 4.69
CA PRO A 222 5.27 -7.86 5.12
C PRO A 222 5.17 -6.65 6.04
N LYS A 223 5.55 -6.83 7.30
CA LYS A 223 5.42 -5.83 8.36
C LYS A 223 6.45 -4.70 8.30
N THR A 224 7.36 -4.73 7.35
CA THR A 224 8.50 -3.79 7.33
C THR A 224 8.67 -3.12 5.98
N ASN A 225 8.79 -1.79 5.98
CA ASN A 225 9.20 -0.98 4.82
C ASN A 225 10.69 -1.19 4.45
N LYS A 226 11.26 -2.37 4.74
CA LYS A 226 12.66 -2.69 4.44
C LYS A 226 12.93 -2.80 2.94
N TYR A 227 11.89 -3.10 2.16
CA TYR A 227 12.03 -3.52 0.77
C TYR A 227 11.54 -2.44 -0.18
N ILE A 228 12.45 -1.59 -0.59
CA ILE A 228 12.13 -0.42 -1.41
C ILE A 228 11.77 -0.81 -2.85
N ILE A 229 12.54 -1.75 -3.43
CA ILE A 229 12.37 -2.16 -4.83
C ILE A 229 11.53 -3.43 -4.99
N SER A 230 11.42 -4.26 -3.95
CA SER A 230 10.71 -5.54 -4.01
C SER A 230 9.26 -5.43 -4.50
N PRO A 231 8.49 -4.39 -4.17
CA PRO A 231 7.14 -4.21 -4.70
C PRO A 231 7.08 -4.11 -6.23
N ILE A 232 8.06 -3.46 -6.85
CA ILE A 232 8.14 -3.39 -8.31
C ILE A 232 8.53 -4.75 -8.89
N ILE A 233 9.44 -5.46 -8.24
CA ILE A 233 9.85 -6.80 -8.66
C ILE A 233 8.65 -7.76 -8.63
N VAL A 234 7.80 -7.69 -7.61
CA VAL A 234 6.54 -8.45 -7.55
C VAL A 234 5.61 -8.08 -8.70
N ASN A 235 5.49 -6.80 -9.03
CA ASN A 235 4.69 -6.36 -10.17
C ASN A 235 5.27 -6.87 -11.50
N ILE A 236 6.59 -6.87 -11.68
CA ILE A 236 7.27 -7.45 -12.85
C ILE A 236 6.99 -8.95 -12.94
N LEU A 237 7.11 -9.65 -11.82
CA LEU A 237 6.89 -11.10 -11.73
C LEU A 237 5.48 -11.48 -12.18
N LEU A 238 4.48 -10.73 -11.75
CA LEU A 238 3.07 -11.01 -12.00
C LEU A 238 2.51 -10.34 -13.27
N HIS A 239 3.30 -9.48 -13.94
CA HIS A 239 2.90 -8.86 -15.21
C HIS A 239 2.63 -9.91 -16.29
N GLY A 240 1.57 -9.72 -17.07
CA GLY A 240 1.13 -10.65 -18.11
C GLY A 240 0.14 -11.70 -17.63
N LEU A 241 -0.22 -11.74 -16.36
CA LEU A 241 -1.21 -12.67 -15.83
C LEU A 241 -2.61 -12.46 -16.46
N GLU A 242 -3.04 -11.21 -16.59
CA GLU A 242 -4.30 -10.87 -17.26
C GLU A 242 -4.25 -11.28 -18.74
N TRP A 243 -3.13 -11.03 -19.42
CA TRP A 243 -2.96 -11.42 -20.81
C TRP A 243 -2.99 -12.94 -21.03
N ALA A 244 -2.46 -13.73 -20.11
CA ALA A 244 -2.52 -15.19 -20.20
C ALA A 244 -3.98 -15.70 -20.19
N ILE A 245 -4.85 -15.05 -19.40
CA ILE A 245 -6.28 -15.37 -19.38
C ILE A 245 -6.96 -14.86 -20.64
N GLU A 246 -6.66 -13.64 -21.08
CA GLU A 246 -7.21 -13.10 -22.33
C GLU A 246 -6.88 -13.99 -23.54
N GLU A 247 -5.66 -14.48 -23.61
CA GLU A 247 -5.21 -15.38 -24.67
C GLU A 247 -5.96 -16.72 -24.62
N GLN A 248 -6.06 -17.35 -23.45
CA GLN A 248 -6.75 -18.64 -23.26
C GLN A 248 -8.22 -18.58 -23.65
N PHE A 249 -8.89 -17.48 -23.29
CA PHE A 249 -10.33 -17.33 -23.54
C PHE A 249 -10.66 -16.55 -24.82
N ASN A 250 -9.68 -16.28 -25.69
CA ASN A 250 -9.82 -15.48 -26.91
C ASN A 250 -10.49 -14.11 -26.67
N ILE A 251 -10.15 -13.48 -25.54
CA ILE A 251 -10.67 -12.18 -25.16
C ILE A 251 -9.82 -11.09 -25.83
N HIS A 252 -10.37 -10.41 -26.82
CA HIS A 252 -9.70 -9.30 -27.50
C HIS A 252 -9.98 -7.97 -26.80
N SER A 253 -9.59 -7.83 -25.54
CA SER A 253 -9.78 -6.60 -24.78
C SER A 253 -8.65 -5.58 -24.93
N ARG A 254 -7.65 -5.86 -25.80
CA ARG A 254 -6.55 -4.92 -26.07
C ARG A 254 -7.08 -3.65 -26.71
N CYS A 255 -7.56 -2.74 -25.85
CA CYS A 255 -7.77 -1.36 -26.27
C CYS A 255 -6.40 -0.75 -26.56
N SER A 256 -6.05 -0.60 -27.83
CA SER A 256 -4.95 0.27 -28.20
C SER A 256 -5.25 1.66 -27.62
N LEU A 257 -4.24 2.36 -27.11
CA LEU A 257 -4.30 3.73 -26.59
C LEU A 257 -4.99 4.75 -27.55
N VAL A 258 -5.42 4.29 -28.72
CA VAL A 258 -5.96 5.11 -29.81
C VAL A 258 -7.51 5.12 -29.86
N THR A 259 -8.21 4.13 -29.27
CA THR A 259 -9.69 4.06 -29.36
C THR A 259 -10.35 4.07 -27.99
N LYS A 260 -10.61 5.28 -27.50
CA LYS A 260 -11.19 5.58 -26.17
C LYS A 260 -12.65 5.11 -25.94
N ASN A 261 -13.31 4.39 -26.86
CA ASN A 261 -14.79 4.28 -26.83
C ASN A 261 -15.38 2.88 -27.02
N ILE A 262 -14.66 1.79 -26.81
CA ILE A 262 -15.29 0.46 -26.85
C ILE A 262 -14.89 -0.30 -25.58
N GLU A 263 -15.65 -0.11 -24.51
CA GLU A 263 -15.74 -1.02 -23.39
C GLU A 263 -16.47 -2.30 -23.86
N PHE A 264 -15.80 -3.17 -24.58
CA PHE A 264 -16.25 -4.56 -24.65
C PHE A 264 -16.08 -5.13 -23.24
N SER A 265 -17.19 -5.29 -22.55
CA SER A 265 -17.23 -5.96 -21.26
C SER A 265 -16.72 -7.40 -21.42
N ALA A 266 -15.44 -7.60 -21.16
CA ALA A 266 -14.78 -8.91 -21.20
C ALA A 266 -15.56 -9.91 -20.34
N PRO A 267 -15.64 -11.21 -20.73
CA PRO A 267 -16.35 -12.22 -19.93
C PRO A 267 -15.68 -12.51 -18.59
N ILE A 268 -14.38 -12.26 -18.50
CA ILE A 268 -13.54 -12.45 -17.32
C ILE A 268 -12.70 -11.20 -17.12
N LYS A 269 -12.60 -10.73 -15.89
CA LYS A 269 -11.77 -9.59 -15.50
C LYS A 269 -10.89 -9.99 -14.33
N VAL A 270 -9.60 -9.71 -14.43
CA VAL A 270 -8.62 -9.98 -13.37
C VAL A 270 -8.22 -8.65 -12.75
N ILE A 271 -8.34 -8.53 -11.44
CA ILE A 271 -7.95 -7.36 -10.67
C ILE A 271 -6.87 -7.80 -9.68
N ARG A 272 -5.76 -7.09 -9.65
CA ARG A 272 -4.61 -7.45 -8.84
C ARG A 272 -4.23 -6.36 -7.82
N PHE A 273 -4.00 -6.81 -6.60
CA PHE A 273 -3.50 -5.96 -5.51
C PHE A 273 -2.42 -6.73 -4.73
N PHE A 274 -1.16 -6.44 -5.01
CA PHE A 274 0.01 -7.19 -4.50
C PHE A 274 -0.06 -8.66 -4.92
N ASP A 275 -0.12 -9.55 -3.91
CA ASP A 275 -0.33 -10.98 -4.00
C ASP A 275 -1.81 -11.39 -4.04
N TYR A 276 -2.74 -10.44 -3.81
CA TYR A 276 -4.18 -10.71 -3.89
C TYR A 276 -4.69 -10.61 -5.31
N LEU A 277 -5.54 -11.58 -5.67
CA LEU A 277 -6.27 -11.63 -6.94
C LEU A 277 -7.77 -11.60 -6.68
N ILE A 278 -8.47 -10.84 -7.50
CA ILE A 278 -9.93 -10.91 -7.66
C ILE A 278 -10.20 -11.19 -9.12
N ILE A 279 -10.90 -12.28 -9.39
CA ILE A 279 -11.30 -12.69 -10.72
C ILE A 279 -12.81 -12.58 -10.79
N MET A 280 -13.30 -11.70 -11.63
CA MET A 280 -14.73 -11.46 -11.82
C MET A 280 -15.16 -12.12 -13.12
N MET A 281 -16.22 -12.94 -13.07
CA MET A 281 -16.71 -13.71 -14.20
C MET A 281 -18.19 -13.51 -14.42
N LYS A 282 -18.62 -13.48 -15.69
CA LYS A 282 -20.03 -13.44 -16.05
C LYS A 282 -20.71 -14.81 -15.95
N LYS A 283 -19.97 -15.90 -16.21
CA LYS A 283 -20.45 -17.28 -16.18
C LYS A 283 -19.56 -18.13 -15.28
N ILE A 284 -20.16 -19.04 -14.54
CA ILE A 284 -19.47 -19.93 -13.59
C ILE A 284 -18.68 -21.04 -14.29
N ASN A 285 -19.08 -21.45 -15.49
CA ASN A 285 -18.54 -22.63 -16.16
C ASN A 285 -17.03 -22.54 -16.46
N ASN A 286 -16.48 -21.34 -16.45
CA ASN A 286 -15.06 -21.09 -16.74
C ASN A 286 -14.18 -21.05 -15.48
N ALA A 287 -14.74 -21.26 -14.31
CA ALA A 287 -14.03 -21.04 -13.06
C ALA A 287 -12.77 -21.90 -12.89
N ASN A 288 -12.90 -23.22 -13.12
CA ASN A 288 -11.77 -24.16 -12.99
C ASN A 288 -10.70 -23.87 -14.05
N GLU A 289 -11.10 -23.67 -15.30
CA GLU A 289 -10.19 -23.37 -16.38
C GLU A 289 -9.41 -22.06 -16.15
N VAL A 290 -10.05 -21.04 -15.58
CA VAL A 290 -9.39 -19.80 -15.18
C VAL A 290 -8.34 -20.04 -14.11
N VAL A 291 -8.67 -20.81 -13.06
CA VAL A 291 -7.73 -21.15 -11.99
C VAL A 291 -6.56 -21.96 -12.52
N ASP A 292 -6.80 -22.92 -13.41
CA ASP A 292 -5.75 -23.72 -14.03
C ASP A 292 -4.82 -22.86 -14.90
N THR A 293 -5.37 -21.94 -15.70
CA THR A 293 -4.58 -21.00 -16.51
C THR A 293 -3.69 -20.10 -15.63
N ILE A 294 -4.23 -19.60 -14.52
CA ILE A 294 -3.46 -18.79 -13.58
C ILE A 294 -2.34 -19.62 -12.94
N ASN A 295 -2.63 -20.86 -12.51
CA ASN A 295 -1.62 -21.73 -11.93
C ASN A 295 -0.50 -22.06 -12.93
N LEU A 296 -0.82 -22.34 -14.20
CA LEU A 296 0.17 -22.54 -15.26
C LEU A 296 1.08 -21.31 -15.44
N PHE A 297 0.50 -20.11 -15.40
CA PHE A 297 1.28 -18.87 -15.46
C PHE A 297 2.20 -18.71 -14.23
N LEU A 298 1.68 -18.94 -13.04
CA LEU A 298 2.39 -18.79 -11.78
C LEU A 298 3.48 -19.85 -11.56
N GLU A 299 3.31 -21.03 -12.12
CA GLU A 299 4.27 -22.14 -11.99
C GLU A 299 5.65 -21.81 -12.54
N GLN A 300 5.74 -20.96 -13.57
CA GLN A 300 7.02 -20.47 -14.10
C GLN A 300 7.86 -19.74 -13.04
N ALA A 301 7.19 -19.15 -12.06
CA ALA A 301 7.79 -18.42 -10.95
C ALA A 301 7.89 -19.24 -9.65
N ASN A 302 7.50 -20.52 -9.65
CA ASN A 302 7.29 -21.36 -8.47
C ASN A 302 6.21 -20.83 -7.51
N LEU A 303 5.16 -20.25 -8.08
CA LEU A 303 3.99 -19.72 -7.34
C LEU A 303 2.74 -20.51 -7.67
N GLU A 304 1.71 -20.40 -6.84
CA GLU A 304 0.36 -20.94 -7.06
C GLU A 304 -0.69 -20.06 -6.36
N ILE A 305 -1.96 -20.22 -6.73
CA ILE A 305 -3.06 -19.64 -5.95
C ILE A 305 -3.28 -20.52 -4.70
N ASN A 306 -3.40 -19.89 -3.54
CA ASN A 306 -3.75 -20.61 -2.32
C ASN A 306 -5.15 -21.25 -2.43
N LYS A 307 -5.22 -22.56 -2.31
CA LYS A 307 -6.44 -23.36 -2.49
C LYS A 307 -7.54 -23.02 -1.48
N ASP A 308 -7.18 -22.61 -0.27
CA ASP A 308 -8.14 -22.30 0.79
C ASP A 308 -8.96 -21.02 0.50
N SER A 309 -8.54 -20.23 -0.48
CA SER A 309 -9.16 -18.95 -0.83
C SER A 309 -9.71 -18.90 -2.27
N SER A 310 -9.71 -20.02 -3.01
CA SER A 310 -10.15 -20.06 -4.43
C SER A 310 -11.60 -20.48 -4.63
N GLU A 311 -12.46 -20.38 -3.59
CA GLU A 311 -13.87 -20.72 -3.71
C GLU A 311 -14.62 -19.70 -4.55
N VAL A 312 -15.43 -20.20 -5.51
CA VAL A 312 -16.29 -19.34 -6.34
C VAL A 312 -17.46 -18.83 -5.50
N THR A 313 -17.58 -17.52 -5.39
CA THR A 313 -18.65 -16.88 -4.63
C THR A 313 -19.55 -16.06 -5.57
N HIS A 314 -20.87 -16.14 -5.41
CA HIS A 314 -21.80 -15.26 -6.09
C HIS A 314 -21.80 -13.88 -5.42
N ILE A 315 -21.79 -12.79 -6.21
CA ILE A 315 -21.68 -11.41 -5.69
C ILE A 315 -22.82 -11.03 -4.73
N GLU A 316 -23.99 -11.62 -4.87
CA GLU A 316 -25.13 -11.40 -3.97
C GLU A 316 -24.93 -12.03 -2.59
N LYS A 317 -24.11 -13.09 -2.47
CA LYS A 317 -23.68 -13.64 -1.17
C LYS A 317 -22.66 -12.70 -0.51
N GLY A 318 -21.92 -11.96 -1.33
CA GLY A 318 -20.84 -11.08 -0.90
C GLY A 318 -19.57 -11.82 -0.52
N PHE A 319 -18.47 -11.09 -0.53
CA PHE A 319 -17.15 -11.59 -0.17
C PHE A 319 -16.38 -10.57 0.65
N ASP A 320 -15.46 -11.05 1.46
CA ASP A 320 -14.58 -10.22 2.29
C ASP A 320 -13.26 -9.97 1.55
N PHE A 321 -12.90 -8.70 1.40
CA PHE A 321 -11.67 -8.32 0.74
C PHE A 321 -11.03 -7.09 1.42
N LEU A 322 -9.77 -7.21 1.83
CA LEU A 322 -8.99 -6.15 2.50
C LEU A 322 -9.75 -5.45 3.64
N GLY A 323 -10.47 -6.24 4.44
CA GLY A 323 -11.23 -5.74 5.58
C GLY A 323 -12.61 -5.16 5.23
N PHE A 324 -13.00 -5.10 3.97
CA PHE A 324 -14.35 -4.75 3.51
C PHE A 324 -15.14 -6.02 3.18
N LYS A 325 -16.44 -6.01 3.45
CA LYS A 325 -17.42 -6.91 2.85
C LYS A 325 -18.10 -6.19 1.70
N ILE A 326 -18.01 -6.76 0.51
CA ILE A 326 -18.60 -6.22 -0.73
C ILE A 326 -19.71 -7.16 -1.17
N GLN A 327 -20.91 -6.63 -1.40
CA GLN A 327 -22.09 -7.42 -1.70
C GLN A 327 -23.06 -6.61 -2.59
N ARG A 328 -23.67 -7.25 -3.61
CA ARG A 328 -24.77 -6.68 -4.38
C ARG A 328 -26.08 -6.95 -3.64
N ILE A 329 -26.87 -5.89 -3.41
CA ILE A 329 -28.19 -6.01 -2.78
C ILE A 329 -29.21 -6.38 -3.83
N LEU A 330 -29.99 -7.45 -3.59
CA LEU A 330 -30.93 -8.06 -4.55
C LEU A 330 -31.99 -7.11 -5.11
N HIS A 331 -32.50 -6.18 -4.30
CA HIS A 331 -33.64 -5.33 -4.68
C HIS A 331 -33.24 -3.96 -5.26
N ASP A 332 -32.07 -3.41 -4.88
CA ASP A 332 -31.70 -2.04 -5.21
C ASP A 332 -30.61 -1.92 -6.27
N GLU A 333 -30.07 -3.04 -6.78
CA GLU A 333 -28.90 -3.08 -7.68
C GLU A 333 -27.67 -2.34 -7.11
N GLN A 334 -27.78 -1.87 -5.87
CA GLN A 334 -26.70 -1.16 -5.18
C GLN A 334 -25.66 -2.12 -4.65
N ILE A 335 -24.43 -1.63 -4.65
CA ILE A 335 -23.32 -2.36 -4.02
C ILE A 335 -23.18 -1.85 -2.59
N SER A 336 -23.36 -2.76 -1.64
CA SER A 336 -23.08 -2.54 -0.23
C SER A 336 -21.59 -2.74 0.03
N ILE A 337 -20.94 -1.76 0.62
CA ILE A 337 -19.56 -1.82 1.08
C ILE A 337 -19.58 -1.51 2.57
N VAL A 338 -19.25 -2.50 3.38
CA VAL A 338 -19.22 -2.36 4.84
C VAL A 338 -17.93 -2.99 5.39
N PRO A 339 -17.49 -2.66 6.61
CA PRO A 339 -16.36 -3.37 7.20
C PRO A 339 -16.69 -4.85 7.37
N SER A 340 -15.74 -5.72 7.08
CA SER A 340 -15.89 -7.16 7.32
C SER A 340 -16.10 -7.44 8.81
N PHE A 341 -16.72 -8.57 9.12
CA PHE A 341 -16.92 -9.00 10.51
C PHE A 341 -15.58 -9.11 11.26
N SER A 342 -14.56 -9.65 10.62
CA SER A 342 -13.22 -9.78 11.19
C SER A 342 -12.60 -8.41 11.49
N SER A 343 -12.74 -7.44 10.60
CA SER A 343 -12.24 -6.07 10.82
C SER A 343 -12.94 -5.38 11.98
N MET A 344 -14.28 -5.48 12.05
CA MET A 344 -15.07 -4.93 13.16
C MET A 344 -14.68 -5.55 14.50
N LYS A 345 -14.51 -6.88 14.53
CA LYS A 345 -14.09 -7.63 15.71
C LYS A 345 -12.70 -7.22 16.18
N ASN A 346 -11.75 -7.16 15.25
CA ASN A 346 -10.36 -6.77 15.55
C ASN A 346 -10.29 -5.32 16.07
N HIS A 347 -11.02 -4.40 15.44
CA HIS A 347 -11.09 -3.02 15.91
C HIS A 347 -11.62 -2.92 17.34
N TYR A 348 -12.71 -3.64 17.63
CA TYR A 348 -13.27 -3.71 18.97
C TYR A 348 -12.27 -4.30 20.00
N ILE A 349 -11.57 -5.37 19.63
CA ILE A 349 -10.53 -5.98 20.47
C ILE A 349 -9.39 -4.99 20.73
N ASN A 350 -8.92 -4.28 19.72
CA ASN A 350 -7.84 -3.29 19.86
C ASN A 350 -8.24 -2.15 20.83
N MET A 351 -9.45 -1.60 20.70
CA MET A 351 -9.96 -0.60 21.64
C MET A 351 -10.10 -1.17 23.05
N ARG A 352 -10.56 -2.42 23.17
CA ARG A 352 -10.72 -3.07 24.47
C ARG A 352 -9.38 -3.32 25.17
N ASN A 353 -8.35 -3.70 24.44
CA ASN A 353 -7.02 -4.00 24.97
C ASN A 353 -6.32 -2.77 25.59
N VAL A 354 -6.72 -1.56 25.24
CA VAL A 354 -6.28 -0.34 25.92
C VAL A 354 -6.78 -0.27 27.38
N LEU A 355 -7.99 -0.78 27.60
CA LEU A 355 -8.74 -0.68 28.87
C LEU A 355 -8.63 -1.95 29.73
N TYR A 356 -8.32 -3.08 29.12
CA TYR A 356 -8.29 -4.39 29.75
C TYR A 356 -7.08 -5.20 29.31
N HIS A 357 -6.54 -6.02 30.19
CA HIS A 357 -5.47 -6.97 29.92
C HIS A 357 -5.88 -8.39 30.37
N SER A 358 -5.20 -9.38 29.84
CA SER A 358 -5.36 -10.78 30.29
C SER A 358 -4.29 -11.10 31.32
N GLU A 359 -4.71 -11.60 32.47
CA GLU A 359 -3.82 -12.05 33.55
C GLU A 359 -4.32 -13.41 34.03
N ASN A 360 -3.48 -14.44 33.91
CA ASN A 360 -3.83 -15.84 34.26
C ASN A 360 -5.16 -16.33 33.64
N GLY A 361 -5.37 -16.03 32.34
CA GLY A 361 -6.58 -16.41 31.61
C GLY A 361 -7.83 -15.60 31.97
N LYS A 362 -7.76 -14.66 32.93
CA LYS A 362 -8.87 -13.78 33.31
C LYS A 362 -8.67 -12.38 32.79
N ILE A 363 -9.76 -11.78 32.28
CA ILE A 363 -9.74 -10.40 31.79
C ILE A 363 -9.91 -9.42 32.93
N ARG A 364 -8.91 -8.57 33.17
CA ARG A 364 -8.90 -7.55 34.21
C ARG A 364 -8.86 -6.15 33.63
N ALA A 365 -9.50 -5.18 34.33
CA ALA A 365 -9.42 -3.77 33.93
C ALA A 365 -8.08 -3.18 34.33
N THR A 366 -7.46 -2.43 33.43
CA THR A 366 -6.20 -1.69 33.65
C THR A 366 -6.51 -0.40 34.43
N THR A 367 -6.70 -0.51 35.74
CA THR A 367 -7.19 0.59 36.59
C THR A 367 -6.12 1.59 37.02
N ASN A 368 -4.84 1.30 36.75
CA ASN A 368 -3.70 2.21 37.00
C ASN A 368 -3.61 3.37 36.00
N LYS A 369 -4.16 3.26 34.81
CA LYS A 369 -4.17 4.35 33.81
C LYS A 369 -5.15 5.46 34.19
N SER A 370 -4.76 6.71 33.94
CA SER A 370 -5.67 7.85 33.92
C SER A 370 -6.61 7.84 32.71
N LEU A 371 -7.67 8.65 32.72
CA LEU A 371 -8.54 8.78 31.54
C LEU A 371 -7.79 9.41 30.37
N ASP A 372 -6.88 10.37 30.65
CA ASP A 372 -6.07 11.04 29.62
C ASP A 372 -5.15 10.07 28.91
N GLU A 373 -4.49 9.17 29.63
CA GLU A 373 -3.67 8.11 29.05
C GLU A 373 -4.50 7.18 28.14
N VAL A 374 -5.69 6.80 28.63
CA VAL A 374 -6.63 5.98 27.85
C VAL A 374 -7.05 6.68 26.55
N ILE A 375 -7.41 7.97 26.63
CA ILE A 375 -7.79 8.77 25.46
C ILE A 375 -6.63 8.90 24.48
N LYS A 376 -5.41 9.16 24.98
CA LYS A 376 -4.20 9.27 24.17
C LYS A 376 -3.89 7.98 23.39
N GLU A 377 -4.16 6.81 23.96
CA GLU A 377 -3.98 5.52 23.29
C GLU A 377 -5.15 5.15 22.36
N LEU A 378 -6.40 5.52 22.70
CA LEU A 378 -7.57 5.22 21.89
C LEU A 378 -7.68 6.09 20.63
N ASN A 379 -7.36 7.38 20.73
CA ASN A 379 -7.53 8.32 19.64
C ASN A 379 -6.80 7.89 18.34
N PRO A 380 -5.54 7.43 18.36
CA PRO A 380 -4.87 6.91 17.15
C PRO A 380 -5.57 5.69 16.56
N ILE A 381 -6.08 4.78 17.39
CA ILE A 381 -6.77 3.55 16.94
C ILE A 381 -8.08 3.93 16.22
N ILE A 382 -8.87 4.83 16.84
CA ILE A 382 -10.14 5.30 16.27
C ILE A 382 -9.88 6.08 14.98
N THR A 383 -8.91 6.99 14.99
CA THR A 383 -8.57 7.81 13.82
C THR A 383 -8.13 6.96 12.63
N LYS A 384 -7.20 6.02 12.85
CA LYS A 384 -6.69 5.15 11.78
C LYS A 384 -7.81 4.32 11.14
N TRP A 385 -8.65 3.70 11.95
CA TRP A 385 -9.76 2.89 11.46
C TRP A 385 -10.82 3.73 10.74
N SER A 386 -11.20 4.87 11.32
CA SER A 386 -12.21 5.76 10.74
C SER A 386 -11.76 6.35 9.39
N LEU A 387 -10.49 6.77 9.27
CA LEU A 387 -9.94 7.28 8.01
C LEU A 387 -9.92 6.21 6.91
N TYR A 388 -9.73 4.94 7.28
CA TYR A 388 -9.74 3.84 6.33
C TYR A 388 -11.12 3.56 5.74
N TYR A 389 -12.18 3.71 6.55
CA TYR A 389 -13.54 3.33 6.16
C TYR A 389 -14.46 4.50 5.80
N LYS A 390 -14.15 5.75 6.17
CA LYS A 390 -15.06 6.91 6.12
C LYS A 390 -15.73 7.15 4.77
N ASP A 391 -15.07 6.81 3.67
CA ASP A 391 -15.54 7.14 2.32
C ASP A 391 -16.47 6.06 1.73
N PHE A 392 -16.67 4.94 2.42
CA PHE A 392 -17.43 3.79 1.90
C PHE A 392 -18.59 3.36 2.79
N ILE A 393 -18.50 3.58 4.09
CA ILE A 393 -19.45 2.98 5.03
C ILE A 393 -20.54 3.98 5.48
N PRO A 394 -21.74 3.47 5.76
CA PRO A 394 -22.82 4.28 6.32
C PRO A 394 -22.47 4.87 7.70
N SER A 395 -22.99 6.08 7.99
CA SER A 395 -22.76 6.78 9.27
C SER A 395 -23.26 6.01 10.49
N GLU A 396 -24.28 5.16 10.32
CA GLU A 396 -24.89 4.33 11.37
C GLU A 396 -23.88 3.37 11.99
N ILE A 397 -22.94 2.85 11.18
CA ILE A 397 -21.86 1.98 11.67
C ILE A 397 -20.94 2.77 12.62
N PHE A 398 -20.58 4.00 12.26
CA PHE A 398 -19.78 4.86 13.14
C PHE A 398 -20.51 5.16 14.43
N HIS A 399 -21.79 5.52 14.41
CA HIS A 399 -22.58 5.76 15.61
C HIS A 399 -22.67 4.52 16.52
N SER A 400 -22.83 3.34 15.92
CA SER A 400 -22.81 2.07 16.69
C SER A 400 -21.47 1.84 17.39
N LEU A 401 -20.35 2.16 16.73
CA LEU A 401 -19.01 2.05 17.33
C LEU A 401 -18.80 3.09 18.44
N ASP A 402 -19.27 4.32 18.26
CA ASP A 402 -19.20 5.37 19.28
C ASP A 402 -19.95 4.99 20.53
N TRP A 403 -21.13 4.37 20.39
CA TRP A 403 -21.87 3.84 21.50
C TRP A 403 -21.13 2.70 22.21
N LYS A 404 -20.56 1.75 21.45
CA LYS A 404 -19.79 0.63 22.01
C LYS A 404 -18.58 1.11 22.80
N ILE A 405 -17.78 2.02 22.24
CA ILE A 405 -16.58 2.50 22.94
C ILE A 405 -16.94 3.29 24.20
N SER A 406 -17.98 4.14 24.14
CA SER A 406 -18.46 4.88 25.31
C SER A 406 -18.87 3.94 26.45
N ASN A 407 -19.58 2.85 26.12
CA ASN A 407 -19.98 1.83 27.10
C ASN A 407 -18.78 1.07 27.68
N ILE A 408 -17.76 0.75 26.87
CA ILE A 408 -16.55 0.07 27.37
C ILE A 408 -15.78 0.97 28.34
N ILE A 409 -15.59 2.25 27.99
CA ILE A 409 -14.88 3.22 28.86
C ILE A 409 -15.66 3.42 30.16
N TYR A 410 -17.00 3.54 30.10
CA TYR A 410 -17.81 3.66 31.31
C TYR A 410 -17.69 2.43 32.22
N LYS A 411 -17.74 1.19 31.64
CA LYS A 411 -17.54 -0.05 32.40
C LYS A 411 -16.16 -0.12 33.04
N TRP A 412 -15.12 0.31 32.33
CA TRP A 412 -13.76 0.42 32.85
C TRP A 412 -13.67 1.40 34.00
N PHE A 413 -14.23 2.61 33.82
CA PHE A 413 -14.27 3.64 34.85
C PHE A 413 -14.97 3.17 36.12
N LYS A 414 -16.10 2.45 35.98
CA LYS A 414 -16.81 1.84 37.11
C LYS A 414 -15.93 0.90 37.92
N LYS A 415 -15.10 0.11 37.26
CA LYS A 415 -14.14 -0.79 37.93
C LYS A 415 -12.98 -0.05 38.56
N LYS A 416 -12.54 1.07 37.99
CA LYS A 416 -11.48 1.90 38.53
C LYS A 416 -11.92 2.62 39.82
N VAL A 417 -13.09 3.22 39.81
CA VAL A 417 -13.53 4.10 40.94
C VAL A 417 -14.09 3.34 42.12
N LYS A 418 -14.65 2.12 41.94
CA LYS A 418 -15.23 1.26 42.98
C LYS A 418 -16.18 2.01 43.97
N ALA A 419 -16.92 3.02 43.48
CA ALA A 419 -17.74 3.92 44.35
C ALA A 419 -19.23 3.70 44.14
N THR A 420 -20.03 3.98 45.13
CA THR A 420 -21.49 3.90 45.09
C THR A 420 -22.10 4.93 44.13
N ASN A 421 -21.57 6.13 44.02
CA ASN A 421 -22.06 7.22 43.15
C ASN A 421 -21.26 7.31 41.83
N THR A 422 -21.08 6.20 41.14
CA THR A 422 -20.24 6.14 39.94
C THR A 422 -20.73 7.06 38.82
N LEU A 423 -22.05 7.20 38.62
CA LEU A 423 -22.62 8.00 37.54
C LEU A 423 -22.36 9.51 37.74
N SER A 424 -22.49 10.02 38.98
CA SER A 424 -22.18 11.42 39.29
C SER A 424 -20.69 11.71 39.08
N LYS A 425 -19.81 10.82 39.56
CA LYS A 425 -18.36 10.94 39.35
C LYS A 425 -17.98 10.82 37.86
N TRP A 426 -18.65 9.97 37.09
CA TRP A 426 -18.47 9.87 35.64
C TRP A 426 -18.78 11.21 34.95
N ARG A 427 -19.98 11.78 35.25
CA ARG A 427 -20.38 13.06 34.66
C ARG A 427 -19.42 14.20 35.00
N LYS A 428 -18.94 14.25 36.26
CA LYS A 428 -18.03 15.31 36.76
C LYS A 428 -16.61 15.19 36.18
N ASN A 429 -16.07 13.97 36.10
CA ASN A 429 -14.65 13.74 35.86
C ASN A 429 -14.32 13.26 34.44
N CYS A 430 -15.33 12.80 33.66
CA CYS A 430 -15.11 12.15 32.38
C CYS A 430 -15.95 12.73 31.25
N GLN A 431 -16.75 13.75 31.51
CA GLN A 431 -17.61 14.39 30.53
C GLN A 431 -17.37 15.88 30.48
N ILE A 432 -17.18 16.37 29.25
CA ILE A 432 -17.04 17.80 28.97
C ILE A 432 -18.07 18.22 27.92
N ILE A 433 -18.37 19.48 27.84
CA ILE A 433 -19.21 20.08 26.81
C ILE A 433 -18.29 20.75 25.77
N LEU A 434 -18.28 20.24 24.57
CA LEU A 434 -17.55 20.80 23.45
C LEU A 434 -18.51 21.15 22.31
N ASN A 435 -18.55 22.43 21.91
CA ASN A 435 -19.48 22.93 20.87
C ASN A 435 -20.95 22.52 21.11
N GLY A 436 -21.41 22.64 22.35
CA GLY A 436 -22.79 22.29 22.75
C GLY A 436 -23.08 20.78 22.82
N LYS A 437 -22.10 19.92 22.58
CA LYS A 437 -22.26 18.45 22.62
C LYS A 437 -21.43 17.84 23.75
N GLN A 438 -22.03 16.87 24.43
CA GLN A 438 -21.35 16.12 25.48
C GLN A 438 -20.32 15.16 24.88
N ARG A 439 -19.08 15.19 25.38
CA ARG A 439 -17.95 14.37 24.95
C ARG A 439 -17.27 13.71 26.15
N ILE A 440 -16.62 12.58 25.92
CA ILE A 440 -15.75 11.95 26.91
C ILE A 440 -14.41 12.67 26.89
N GLY A 441 -14.00 13.20 28.02
CA GLY A 441 -12.74 13.94 28.17
C GLY A 441 -12.58 14.47 29.57
N THR A 442 -11.38 14.91 29.88
CA THR A 442 -11.01 15.57 31.16
C THR A 442 -10.91 17.08 30.98
N ASP A 443 -10.40 17.51 29.83
CA ASP A 443 -10.28 18.91 29.43
C ASP A 443 -10.37 19.06 27.91
N PHE A 444 -10.24 20.29 27.39
CA PHE A 444 -10.33 20.57 25.94
C PHE A 444 -9.19 19.97 25.10
N ASN A 445 -8.05 19.63 25.73
CA ASN A 445 -6.89 19.02 25.05
C ASN A 445 -6.94 17.48 25.11
N SER A 446 -7.70 16.93 26.07
CA SER A 446 -7.83 15.50 26.31
C SER A 446 -9.28 15.05 26.08
N VAL A 447 -9.66 14.95 24.81
CA VAL A 447 -11.01 14.57 24.36
C VAL A 447 -10.95 13.32 23.52
N LEU A 448 -11.88 12.39 23.77
CA LEU A 448 -12.03 11.19 22.96
C LEU A 448 -12.55 11.58 21.56
N ILE A 449 -11.80 11.20 20.53
CA ILE A 449 -12.24 11.28 19.15
C ILE A 449 -13.34 10.22 18.94
N ILE A 450 -14.42 10.61 18.28
CA ILE A 450 -15.51 9.69 17.93
C ILE A 450 -15.44 9.35 16.44
N HIS A 451 -15.84 8.11 16.07
CA HIS A 451 -15.85 7.65 14.68
C HIS A 451 -16.75 8.53 13.80
N SER A 452 -17.92 8.92 14.31
CA SER A 452 -18.88 9.76 13.57
C SER A 452 -18.42 11.20 13.33
N SER A 453 -17.26 11.63 13.88
CA SER A 453 -16.67 12.92 13.53
C SER A 453 -16.00 12.93 12.15
N PHE A 454 -15.70 11.76 11.58
CA PHE A 454 -15.12 11.63 10.25
C PHE A 454 -16.22 11.70 9.20
N LYS A 455 -16.23 12.79 8.44
CA LYS A 455 -17.25 13.00 7.40
C LYS A 455 -17.03 12.05 6.24
N HIS A 456 -18.12 11.48 5.75
CA HIS A 456 -18.17 10.75 4.48
C HIS A 456 -17.95 11.72 3.32
N ASN A 457 -17.03 11.41 2.43
CA ASN A 457 -16.84 12.09 1.16
C ASN A 457 -17.08 11.07 0.04
N VAL A 458 -17.77 11.47 -1.01
CA VAL A 458 -17.91 10.61 -2.19
C VAL A 458 -16.53 10.40 -2.80
N TYR A 459 -16.06 9.15 -2.73
CA TYR A 459 -14.76 8.79 -3.29
C TYR A 459 -14.79 8.85 -4.81
N LYS A 460 -13.86 9.57 -5.42
CA LYS A 460 -13.70 9.64 -6.87
C LYS A 460 -12.53 8.77 -7.30
N MET A 461 -12.84 7.67 -7.94
CA MET A 461 -11.86 6.77 -8.55
C MET A 461 -11.16 7.46 -9.73
N PRO A 462 -9.84 7.22 -9.95
CA PRO A 462 -9.18 7.65 -11.17
C PRO A 462 -9.84 7.07 -12.41
N PRO A 463 -9.83 7.79 -13.53
CA PRO A 463 -10.21 7.22 -14.82
C PRO A 463 -9.39 5.97 -15.12
N TYR A 464 -10.00 4.99 -15.79
CA TYR A 464 -9.33 3.76 -16.21
C TYR A 464 -8.09 4.07 -17.07
N GLY A 465 -7.00 3.34 -16.87
CA GLY A 465 -5.76 3.53 -17.61
C GLY A 465 -4.96 4.81 -17.27
N LYS A 466 -5.41 5.60 -16.27
CA LYS A 466 -4.68 6.81 -15.89
C LYS A 466 -3.40 6.48 -15.14
N SER A 467 -2.31 7.20 -15.47
CA SER A 467 -1.00 7.02 -14.81
C SER A 467 -0.60 8.27 -14.03
N PHE A 468 0.10 8.06 -12.91
CA PHE A 468 0.70 9.16 -12.15
C PHE A 468 1.72 9.97 -12.98
N TYR A 469 2.28 9.35 -14.01
CA TYR A 469 3.30 9.93 -14.88
C TYR A 469 2.75 10.45 -16.22
N ASP A 470 1.41 10.46 -16.42
CA ASP A 470 0.76 10.83 -17.70
C ASP A 470 0.83 12.32 -18.07
N GLY A 471 1.37 13.16 -17.21
CA GLY A 471 1.50 14.60 -17.41
C GLY A 471 0.32 15.44 -16.90
N ASP A 472 -0.79 14.82 -16.47
CA ASP A 472 -1.92 15.56 -15.88
C ASP A 472 -1.66 15.92 -14.41
N ASN A 473 -0.73 16.83 -14.22
CA ASN A 473 -0.30 17.26 -12.89
C ASN A 473 -1.44 17.90 -12.07
N ASN A 474 -2.41 18.53 -12.74
CA ASN A 474 -3.54 19.16 -12.07
C ASN A 474 -4.45 18.11 -11.42
N TYR A 475 -4.79 17.06 -12.15
CA TYR A 475 -5.59 15.95 -11.62
C TYR A 475 -4.91 15.34 -10.40
N TRP A 476 -3.64 14.98 -10.50
CA TRP A 476 -2.92 14.29 -9.44
C TRP A 476 -2.67 15.19 -8.21
N SER A 477 -2.48 16.50 -8.40
CA SER A 477 -2.36 17.45 -7.29
C SER A 477 -3.66 17.56 -6.49
N ILE A 478 -4.81 17.63 -7.18
CA ILE A 478 -6.13 17.65 -6.54
C ILE A 478 -6.38 16.34 -5.80
N LYS A 479 -6.13 15.20 -6.45
CA LYS A 479 -6.31 13.89 -5.83
C LYS A 479 -5.47 13.74 -4.57
N ASN A 480 -4.21 14.12 -4.60
CA ASN A 480 -3.30 14.03 -3.45
C ASN A 480 -3.64 15.03 -2.32
N SER A 481 -4.24 16.18 -2.63
CA SER A 481 -4.67 17.15 -1.61
C SER A 481 -5.91 16.71 -0.85
N VAL A 482 -6.78 15.93 -1.49
CA VAL A 482 -8.03 15.41 -0.89
C VAL A 482 -7.76 14.15 -0.06
N MET A 483 -6.65 13.47 -0.32
CA MET A 483 -6.30 12.22 0.36
C MET A 483 -5.11 12.39 1.29
N PRO A 484 -5.27 12.14 2.58
CA PRO A 484 -4.12 11.81 3.38
C PRO A 484 -3.52 10.54 2.74
N ILE A 485 -2.23 10.59 2.44
CA ILE A 485 -1.46 9.40 2.06
C ILE A 485 -1.64 8.41 3.22
N VAL A 486 -2.59 7.48 3.06
CA VAL A 486 -2.68 6.34 3.97
C VAL A 486 -1.52 5.45 3.55
N GLU A 487 -0.35 5.75 4.11
CA GLU A 487 0.77 4.82 4.06
C GLU A 487 0.26 3.52 4.67
N ILE A 488 0.14 2.50 3.85
CA ILE A 488 -0.09 1.13 4.30
C ILE A 488 1.11 0.79 5.19
N GLN A 489 0.89 0.86 6.50
CA GLN A 489 1.83 0.38 7.51
C GLN A 489 1.64 -1.11 7.72
#